data_e7b3538047164283702d274a29eeaef2
#
_entry.id   e7b3538047164283702d274a29eeaef2
#
_cell.length_a   1.000
_cell.length_b   1.000
_cell.length_c   1.000
_cell.angle_alpha   90.00
_cell.angle_beta   90.00
_cell.angle_gamma   90.00
#
_symmetry.space_group_name_H-M   'P 1'
#
loop_
_entity.id
_entity.type
_entity.pdbx_description
1 polymer ?
#
loop_
_entity_poly.entity_id
_entity_poly.type
_entity_poly.pdbx_seq_one_letter_code
_entity_poly.pdbx_strand_id
1 'polypeptide(L)'
;MRYPPSRLRALGAVGCVAALAALAACSSGGSSGSSSNSNSGTITVAVVSNPLITGQMIPLTTSSFEKQYPGIKVKFATYTEGDLRAAIEKNVSTHSNAFNVIMIGPYETPLFAKNGWLTDLSKQYIASDPGYDAGDLLPPIAKALSYKGDLYAAPFYGESSMMFYNKTLFKAAGLTMPTNPTWDQVQGFAAKLNQPGKVAGICLRGLAGWGDNMAALDTVVNTFGGQWFDMNWKPQLTSPAFTEATNFYVNLIRKYGEPGAANDSFNQLLTLYGQGKCAMWYDATVAATSIATTYPDVYKTTGYALAPVNKTKSSGWLWSWALGIPQGVSNSGAAWKYVSWATSKQYDQLVGQKYGWSAVPPGTRTSLYSNPDYQSAAKPFADITLQSINSTDPEHPTLNAVPYVGVQYVDVPQFESLGLTVGQQIAGAIAGTESVSQALQAGQSAASQYTPAQLSGG
;
A
#
# COMPACT_ATOMS: atom_id res chain seq x y z
N MET A 1 46.49 -36.19 8.03
CA MET A 1 47.82 -35.92 8.61
C MET A 1 47.68 -34.91 9.75
N ARG A 2 48.09 -35.32 10.86
CA ARG A 2 48.37 -34.81 12.18
C ARG A 2 48.54 -33.28 12.37
N TYR A 3 47.84 -32.79 13.36
CA TYR A 3 48.19 -31.63 14.15
C TYR A 3 49.57 -31.74 14.78
N PRO A 4 50.20 -30.62 15.23
CA PRO A 4 50.31 -30.45 16.67
C PRO A 4 50.19 -28.97 17.16
N PRO A 5 50.09 -28.83 18.53
CA PRO A 5 49.68 -27.60 19.20
C PRO A 5 50.82 -26.91 19.91
N SER A 6 50.45 -25.85 20.71
CA SER A 6 51.15 -25.20 21.82
C SER A 6 51.88 -23.89 21.50
N ARG A 7 51.93 -22.85 22.34
CA ARG A 7 51.99 -22.79 23.80
C ARG A 7 51.60 -21.40 24.31
N LEU A 8 50.95 -21.36 25.46
CA LEU A 8 50.85 -20.20 26.36
C LEU A 8 52.23 -19.63 26.72
N ARG A 9 52.29 -18.30 26.96
CA ARG A 9 53.12 -17.71 28.00
C ARG A 9 52.45 -16.46 28.57
N ALA A 10 52.20 -16.50 29.88
CA ALA A 10 51.82 -15.42 30.76
C ALA A 10 53.05 -14.76 31.37
N LEU A 11 52.85 -13.70 32.09
CA LEU A 11 53.70 -12.84 32.98
C LEU A 11 53.96 -11.46 32.36
N GLY A 12 53.80 -10.34 33.05
CA GLY A 12 53.76 -10.11 34.48
C GLY A 12 53.29 -8.67 34.76
N ALA A 13 52.73 -8.52 35.91
CA ALA A 13 52.29 -7.27 36.51
C ALA A 13 53.46 -6.47 37.11
N VAL A 14 53.44 -5.15 36.96
CA VAL A 14 54.03 -4.22 37.94
C VAL A 14 53.19 -2.94 37.94
N GLY A 15 52.74 -2.57 39.12
CA GLY A 15 52.01 -1.37 39.44
C GLY A 15 52.90 -0.18 39.76
N CYS A 16 52.32 0.99 39.72
CA CYS A 16 52.71 2.18 40.55
C CYS A 16 51.55 3.16 40.63
N VAL A 17 51.14 3.37 41.71
CA VAL A 17 50.55 4.25 42.69
C VAL A 17 50.53 5.76 42.32
N ALA A 18 49.34 6.31 42.44
CA ALA A 18 48.86 7.59 42.98
C ALA A 18 49.44 8.94 42.52
N ALA A 19 48.53 9.79 42.07
CA ALA A 19 48.43 11.18 42.55
C ALA A 19 46.98 11.69 42.40
N LEU A 20 46.35 11.97 43.53
CA LEU A 20 45.09 12.73 43.65
C LEU A 20 45.40 14.21 43.37
N ALA A 21 44.57 14.82 42.52
CA ALA A 21 44.30 16.25 42.57
C ALA A 21 42.81 16.48 42.30
N ALA A 22 42.12 16.85 43.35
CA ALA A 22 40.73 17.29 43.32
C ALA A 22 40.62 18.68 42.68
N LEU A 23 39.73 18.82 41.70
CA LEU A 23 39.11 20.09 41.34
C LEU A 23 37.60 19.86 41.22
N ALA A 24 36.90 20.24 42.27
CA ALA A 24 35.46 20.37 42.26
C ALA A 24 35.08 21.58 41.39
N ALA A 25 34.35 21.33 40.33
CA ALA A 25 33.56 22.33 39.67
C ALA A 25 32.12 21.81 39.56
N CYS A 26 31.26 22.37 40.38
CA CYS A 26 29.82 22.21 40.32
C CYS A 26 29.31 22.67 38.94
N SER A 27 28.70 21.79 38.20
CA SER A 27 27.67 22.17 37.27
C SER A 27 26.52 21.18 37.40
N SER A 28 25.55 21.60 38.17
CA SER A 28 24.21 21.04 38.18
C SER A 28 23.58 21.22 36.81
N GLY A 29 23.71 20.22 35.98
CA GLY A 29 22.99 20.11 34.74
C GLY A 29 22.06 18.92 34.82
N GLY A 30 20.83 19.14 35.34
CA GLY A 30 19.76 18.18 35.23
C GLY A 30 19.47 17.95 33.76
N SER A 31 19.84 16.80 33.22
CA SER A 31 19.31 16.32 31.95
C SER A 31 17.90 15.83 32.20
N SER A 32 16.95 16.77 32.27
CA SER A 32 15.57 16.49 31.90
C SER A 32 15.58 16.04 30.47
N GLY A 33 15.28 14.77 30.21
CA GLY A 33 15.00 14.25 28.88
C GLY A 33 13.79 14.96 28.32
N SER A 34 13.98 16.15 27.77
CA SER A 34 13.01 16.77 26.90
C SER A 34 13.06 15.97 25.60
N SER A 35 12.02 15.18 25.33
CA SER A 35 11.69 14.76 23.97
C SER A 35 11.60 16.05 23.15
N SER A 36 12.68 16.37 22.45
CA SER A 36 12.78 17.63 21.74
C SER A 36 11.85 17.57 20.53
N ASN A 37 10.73 18.28 20.59
CA ASN A 37 9.89 18.66 19.44
C ASN A 37 10.71 19.55 18.49
N SER A 38 11.88 19.08 18.08
CA SER A 38 12.78 19.84 17.24
C SER A 38 12.16 20.02 15.85
N ASN A 39 12.12 21.26 15.41
CA ASN A 39 11.65 21.66 14.09
C ASN A 39 12.76 21.61 13.03
N SER A 40 13.87 20.97 13.31
CA SER A 40 15.06 20.87 12.44
C SER A 40 15.80 19.55 12.65
N GLY A 41 16.76 19.25 11.79
CA GLY A 41 17.59 18.05 11.85
C GLY A 41 17.32 17.07 10.73
N THR A 42 17.92 15.88 10.81
CA THR A 42 17.69 14.82 9.82
C THR A 42 16.52 13.97 10.24
N ILE A 43 15.61 13.71 9.28
CA ILE A 43 14.52 12.75 9.43
C ILE A 43 14.70 11.61 8.43
N THR A 44 14.30 10.40 8.83
CA THR A 44 14.28 9.21 7.97
C THR A 44 12.83 8.88 7.64
N VAL A 45 12.53 8.74 6.35
CA VAL A 45 11.19 8.46 5.81
C VAL A 45 11.21 7.08 5.16
N ALA A 46 10.45 6.13 5.70
CA ALA A 46 10.29 4.79 5.12
C ALA A 46 9.13 4.80 4.12
N VAL A 47 9.39 4.39 2.88
CA VAL A 47 8.44 4.49 1.77
C VAL A 47 8.45 3.25 0.87
N VAL A 48 7.31 3.00 0.22
CA VAL A 48 7.21 1.98 -0.84
C VAL A 48 7.91 2.47 -2.12
N SER A 49 8.50 1.52 -2.85
CA SER A 49 9.13 1.80 -4.15
C SER A 49 8.10 1.71 -5.28
N ASN A 50 7.73 2.85 -5.83
CA ASN A 50 6.94 2.96 -7.06
C ASN A 50 7.27 4.27 -7.80
N PRO A 51 6.78 4.49 -9.04
CA PRO A 51 7.12 5.67 -9.83
C PRO A 51 6.76 7.02 -9.17
N LEU A 52 5.66 7.11 -8.40
CA LEU A 52 5.28 8.35 -7.71
C LEU A 52 6.28 8.71 -6.62
N ILE A 53 6.79 7.71 -5.91
CA ILE A 53 7.76 7.92 -4.84
C ILE A 53 9.15 8.22 -5.42
N THR A 54 9.66 7.32 -6.25
CA THR A 54 11.04 7.43 -6.76
C THR A 54 11.21 8.51 -7.82
N GLY A 55 10.18 8.74 -8.65
CA GLY A 55 10.21 9.71 -9.74
C GLY A 55 9.74 11.12 -9.36
N GLN A 56 9.00 11.28 -8.26
CA GLN A 56 8.41 12.57 -7.88
C GLN A 56 8.71 12.96 -6.44
N MET A 57 8.26 12.19 -5.43
CA MET A 57 8.40 12.56 -4.01
C MET A 57 9.86 12.78 -3.63
N ILE A 58 10.74 11.83 -3.93
CA ILE A 58 12.17 11.92 -3.58
C ILE A 58 12.85 13.11 -4.27
N PRO A 59 12.77 13.30 -5.62
CA PRO A 59 13.37 14.45 -6.28
C PRO A 59 12.79 15.81 -5.85
N LEU A 60 11.47 15.89 -5.57
CA LEU A 60 10.84 17.12 -5.10
C LEU A 60 11.25 17.46 -3.67
N THR A 61 11.46 16.46 -2.81
CA THR A 61 11.97 16.68 -1.46
C THR A 61 13.29 17.42 -1.49
N THR A 62 14.27 16.96 -2.27
CA THR A 62 15.57 17.62 -2.38
C THR A 62 15.49 18.96 -3.09
N SER A 63 14.71 19.06 -4.18
CA SER A 63 14.69 20.26 -5.03
C SER A 63 13.79 21.38 -4.51
N SER A 64 12.83 21.09 -3.63
CA SER A 64 11.83 22.05 -3.14
C SER A 64 11.75 22.08 -1.61
N PHE A 65 11.42 20.96 -0.95
CA PHE A 65 11.26 20.92 0.51
C PHE A 65 12.52 21.34 1.27
N GLU A 66 13.68 20.73 0.97
CA GLU A 66 14.92 21.04 1.67
C GLU A 66 15.45 22.47 1.39
N LYS A 67 15.01 23.09 0.28
CA LYS A 67 15.28 24.50 0.02
C LYS A 67 14.37 25.41 0.84
N GLN A 68 13.10 25.04 0.97
CA GLN A 68 12.13 25.77 1.80
C GLN A 68 12.44 25.65 3.29
N TYR A 69 12.98 24.52 3.72
CA TYR A 69 13.33 24.21 5.10
C TYR A 69 14.80 23.78 5.23
N PRO A 70 15.78 24.70 5.07
CA PRO A 70 17.21 24.34 4.98
C PRO A 70 17.77 23.69 6.25
N GLY A 71 17.07 23.83 7.38
CA GLY A 71 17.41 23.14 8.63
C GLY A 71 16.94 21.69 8.72
N ILE A 72 16.20 21.19 7.72
CA ILE A 72 15.70 19.81 7.70
C ILE A 72 16.36 19.07 6.53
N LYS A 73 16.89 17.86 6.83
CA LYS A 73 17.39 16.91 5.82
C LYS A 73 16.56 15.66 5.84
N VAL A 74 16.21 15.15 4.67
CA VAL A 74 15.36 13.96 4.52
C VAL A 74 16.17 12.81 3.92
N LYS A 75 16.21 11.69 4.65
CA LYS A 75 16.75 10.43 4.17
C LYS A 75 15.59 9.49 3.86
N PHE A 76 15.64 8.84 2.72
CA PHE A 76 14.64 7.84 2.36
C PHE A 76 15.17 6.42 2.57
N ALA A 77 14.34 5.58 3.19
CA ALA A 77 14.48 4.14 3.22
C ALA A 77 13.38 3.55 2.33
N THR A 78 13.77 3.04 1.16
CA THR A 78 12.84 2.60 0.11
C THR A 78 12.79 1.08 0.07
N TYR A 79 11.59 0.51 0.05
CA TYR A 79 11.35 -0.92 0.16
C TYR A 79 10.36 -1.42 -0.90
N THR A 80 10.34 -2.72 -1.15
CA THR A 80 9.16 -3.39 -1.74
C THR A 80 7.98 -3.31 -0.77
N GLU A 81 6.76 -3.59 -1.22
CA GLU A 81 5.58 -3.44 -0.37
C GLU A 81 5.64 -4.33 0.87
N GLY A 82 5.91 -5.62 0.72
CA GLY A 82 6.01 -6.55 1.85
C GLY A 82 7.17 -6.23 2.81
N ASP A 83 8.35 -5.87 2.28
CA ASP A 83 9.50 -5.50 3.11
C ASP A 83 9.24 -4.20 3.89
N LEU A 84 8.52 -3.23 3.27
CA LEU A 84 8.13 -1.99 3.95
C LEU A 84 7.26 -2.28 5.17
N ARG A 85 6.23 -3.11 5.02
CA ARG A 85 5.31 -3.48 6.10
C ARG A 85 6.05 -4.14 7.26
N ALA A 86 6.89 -5.12 6.98
CA ALA A 86 7.70 -5.81 7.98
C ALA A 86 8.67 -4.86 8.70
N ALA A 87 9.33 -3.95 7.97
CA ALA A 87 10.25 -2.96 8.54
C ALA A 87 9.51 -1.96 9.44
N ILE A 88 8.33 -1.49 9.02
CA ILE A 88 7.51 -0.55 9.79
C ILE A 88 6.92 -1.21 11.03
N GLU A 89 6.34 -2.41 10.93
CA GLU A 89 5.80 -3.13 12.08
C GLU A 89 6.88 -3.35 13.15
N LYS A 90 8.07 -3.79 12.73
CA LYS A 90 9.22 -3.91 13.63
C LYS A 90 9.57 -2.57 14.26
N ASN A 91 9.60 -1.48 13.49
CA ASN A 91 9.95 -0.15 14.01
C ASN A 91 8.98 0.33 15.09
N VAL A 92 7.66 0.20 14.85
CA VAL A 92 6.65 0.72 15.78
C VAL A 92 6.45 -0.19 16.99
N SER A 93 6.46 -1.51 16.83
CA SER A 93 6.27 -2.48 17.91
C SER A 93 7.43 -2.51 18.91
N THR A 94 8.65 -2.26 18.43
CA THR A 94 9.85 -2.22 19.29
C THR A 94 10.22 -0.81 19.74
N HIS A 95 9.48 0.23 19.29
CA HIS A 95 9.81 1.65 19.53
C HIS A 95 11.27 2.00 19.17
N SER A 96 11.77 1.40 18.07
CA SER A 96 13.19 1.57 17.67
C SER A 96 13.51 2.98 17.18
N ASN A 97 12.49 3.76 16.80
CA ASN A 97 12.61 5.13 16.26
C ASN A 97 13.60 5.26 15.09
N ALA A 98 13.79 4.18 14.32
CA ALA A 98 14.64 4.19 13.14
C ALA A 98 14.06 5.07 12.02
N PHE A 99 12.74 5.22 11.99
CA PHE A 99 12.01 6.06 11.04
C PHE A 99 11.26 7.17 11.78
N ASN A 100 11.36 8.41 11.26
CA ASN A 100 10.61 9.55 11.78
C ASN A 100 9.24 9.70 11.08
N VAL A 101 9.15 9.23 9.83
CA VAL A 101 7.93 9.18 9.05
C VAL A 101 7.83 7.81 8.40
N ILE A 102 6.67 7.22 8.42
CA ILE A 102 6.38 5.90 7.86
C ILE A 102 5.23 5.99 6.88
N MET A 103 5.35 5.28 5.75
CA MET A 103 4.29 5.19 4.76
C MET A 103 3.45 3.94 5.02
N ILE A 104 2.21 4.14 5.41
CA ILE A 104 1.24 3.12 5.85
C ILE A 104 -0.11 3.32 5.16
N GLY A 105 -1.00 2.37 5.33
CA GLY A 105 -2.34 2.41 4.72
C GLY A 105 -3.49 2.22 5.71
N PRO A 106 -4.71 2.06 5.17
CA PRO A 106 -5.94 1.86 5.95
C PRO A 106 -5.95 0.63 6.85
N TYR A 107 -5.15 -0.39 6.56
CA TYR A 107 -5.01 -1.56 7.43
C TYR A 107 -4.19 -1.24 8.67
N GLU A 108 -3.01 -0.66 8.47
CA GLU A 108 -2.06 -0.40 9.56
C GLU A 108 -2.49 0.79 10.42
N THR A 109 -3.08 1.83 9.84
CA THR A 109 -3.32 3.09 10.54
C THR A 109 -4.22 2.94 11.77
N PRO A 110 -5.44 2.36 11.72
CA PRO A 110 -6.27 2.19 12.91
C PRO A 110 -5.67 1.18 13.89
N LEU A 111 -5.01 0.13 13.40
CA LEU A 111 -4.35 -0.87 14.24
C LEU A 111 -3.20 -0.25 15.05
N PHE A 112 -2.33 0.52 14.40
CA PHE A 112 -1.19 1.15 15.06
C PHE A 112 -1.64 2.29 15.98
N ALA A 113 -2.68 3.03 15.61
CA ALA A 113 -3.29 4.05 16.47
C ALA A 113 -3.91 3.44 17.74
N LYS A 114 -4.64 2.31 17.62
CA LYS A 114 -5.20 1.56 18.75
C LYS A 114 -4.10 1.13 19.73
N ASN A 115 -2.94 0.73 19.22
CA ASN A 115 -1.80 0.31 20.03
C ASN A 115 -0.95 1.48 20.60
N GLY A 116 -1.31 2.74 20.27
CA GLY A 116 -0.54 3.91 20.70
C GLY A 116 0.82 4.06 20.01
N TRP A 117 1.00 3.45 18.85
CA TRP A 117 2.26 3.48 18.09
C TRP A 117 2.39 4.68 17.16
N LEU A 118 1.27 5.39 16.89
CA LEU A 118 1.24 6.57 16.03
C LEU A 118 0.91 7.84 16.82
N THR A 119 1.44 8.94 16.35
CA THR A 119 1.05 10.27 16.77
C THR A 119 -0.32 10.64 16.21
N ASP A 120 -1.22 11.14 17.05
CA ASP A 120 -2.50 11.71 16.65
C ASP A 120 -2.24 13.03 15.90
N LEU A 121 -2.32 12.98 14.57
CA LEU A 121 -2.05 14.15 13.73
C LEU A 121 -3.10 15.23 13.91
N SER A 122 -4.36 14.87 14.13
CA SER A 122 -5.47 15.82 14.33
C SER A 122 -5.22 16.71 15.54
N LYS A 123 -4.89 16.10 16.69
CA LYS A 123 -4.70 16.84 17.96
C LYS A 123 -3.34 17.49 18.07
N GLN A 124 -2.30 16.79 17.62
CA GLN A 124 -0.92 17.23 17.83
C GLN A 124 -0.51 18.37 16.88
N TYR A 125 -1.04 18.37 15.66
CA TYR A 125 -0.58 19.27 14.62
C TYR A 125 -1.71 19.99 13.86
N ILE A 126 -2.68 19.27 13.31
CA ILE A 126 -3.69 19.83 12.40
C ILE A 126 -4.53 20.89 13.10
N ALA A 127 -4.89 20.69 14.36
CA ALA A 127 -5.68 21.67 15.14
C ALA A 127 -5.00 23.06 15.23
N SER A 128 -3.65 23.09 15.15
CA SER A 128 -2.85 24.33 15.17
C SER A 128 -2.32 24.75 13.80
N ASP A 129 -2.60 23.98 12.74
CA ASP A 129 -2.17 24.22 11.35
C ASP A 129 -3.38 24.25 10.40
N PRO A 130 -4.20 25.33 10.45
CA PRO A 130 -5.36 25.44 9.57
C PRO A 130 -4.99 25.48 8.07
N GLY A 131 -3.71 25.80 7.76
CA GLY A 131 -3.19 25.80 6.39
C GLY A 131 -3.10 24.42 5.76
N TYR A 132 -3.08 23.36 6.58
CA TYR A 132 -3.12 21.98 6.08
C TYR A 132 -4.46 21.64 5.40
N ASP A 133 -5.55 22.29 5.84
CA ASP A 133 -6.90 22.14 5.28
C ASP A 133 -7.34 20.65 5.20
N ALA A 134 -7.43 20.02 6.37
CA ALA A 134 -7.88 18.63 6.47
C ALA A 134 -9.32 18.42 5.98
N GLY A 135 -10.14 19.46 5.99
CA GLY A 135 -11.52 19.44 5.48
C GLY A 135 -11.63 19.20 3.97
N ASP A 136 -10.54 19.43 3.24
CA ASP A 136 -10.47 19.16 1.79
C ASP A 136 -10.09 17.70 1.46
N LEU A 137 -9.72 16.89 2.44
CA LEU A 137 -9.42 15.47 2.20
C LEU A 137 -10.68 14.73 1.75
N LEU A 138 -10.53 13.78 0.83
CA LEU A 138 -11.63 12.91 0.40
C LEU A 138 -12.17 12.11 1.59
N PRO A 139 -13.49 12.21 1.90
CA PRO A 139 -14.04 11.61 3.11
C PRO A 139 -13.80 10.11 3.27
N PRO A 140 -13.92 9.24 2.22
CA PRO A 140 -13.63 7.82 2.36
C PRO A 140 -12.17 7.56 2.77
N ILE A 141 -11.23 8.31 2.19
CA ILE A 141 -9.79 8.19 2.46
C ILE A 141 -9.47 8.69 3.87
N ALA A 142 -9.98 9.87 4.24
CA ALA A 142 -9.77 10.42 5.59
C ALA A 142 -10.33 9.49 6.67
N LYS A 143 -11.56 8.93 6.46
CA LYS A 143 -12.16 7.95 7.37
C LYS A 143 -11.28 6.71 7.53
N ALA A 144 -10.77 6.16 6.43
CA ALA A 144 -9.94 4.95 6.45
C ALA A 144 -8.57 5.14 7.13
N LEU A 145 -8.08 6.38 7.21
CA LEU A 145 -6.81 6.75 7.88
C LEU A 145 -7.02 7.35 9.27
N SER A 146 -8.22 7.16 9.83
CA SER A 146 -8.60 7.70 11.15
C SER A 146 -8.86 6.58 12.15
N TYR A 147 -8.65 6.90 13.42
CA TYR A 147 -9.06 6.07 14.55
C TYR A 147 -9.84 6.91 15.55
N LYS A 148 -11.06 6.47 15.91
CA LYS A 148 -11.99 7.21 16.79
C LYS A 148 -12.25 8.65 16.34
N GLY A 149 -12.25 8.89 15.03
CA GLY A 149 -12.53 10.22 14.44
C GLY A 149 -11.31 11.12 14.25
N ASP A 150 -10.14 10.78 14.79
CA ASP A 150 -8.90 11.53 14.63
C ASP A 150 -8.03 10.92 13.52
N LEU A 151 -7.40 11.76 12.71
CA LEU A 151 -6.50 11.37 11.63
C LEU A 151 -5.11 10.99 12.20
N TYR A 152 -4.59 9.84 11.84
CA TYR A 152 -3.27 9.35 12.28
C TYR A 152 -2.25 9.23 11.14
N ALA A 153 -2.71 9.22 9.88
CA ALA A 153 -1.83 9.28 8.72
C ALA A 153 -2.41 10.23 7.67
N ALA A 154 -1.55 11.06 7.07
CA ALA A 154 -1.92 12.02 6.04
C ALA A 154 -1.82 11.38 4.65
N PRO A 155 -2.88 11.38 3.81
CA PRO A 155 -2.87 10.68 2.53
C PRO A 155 -1.90 11.33 1.54
N PHE A 156 -0.97 10.55 1.00
CA PHE A 156 -0.09 10.97 -0.09
C PHE A 156 -0.72 10.69 -1.46
N TYR A 157 -1.37 9.53 -1.60
CA TYR A 157 -2.35 9.26 -2.66
C TYR A 157 -3.40 8.28 -2.18
N GLY A 158 -4.61 8.40 -2.73
CA GLY A 158 -5.72 7.50 -2.48
C GLY A 158 -6.11 6.77 -3.76
N GLU A 159 -6.57 5.55 -3.62
CA GLU A 159 -6.88 4.68 -4.74
C GLU A 159 -8.01 3.71 -4.44
N SER A 160 -8.63 3.24 -5.51
CA SER A 160 -9.40 2.01 -5.57
C SER A 160 -8.76 1.10 -6.59
N SER A 161 -9.45 0.07 -7.03
CA SER A 161 -9.05 -0.73 -8.18
C SER A 161 -9.95 -0.49 -9.37
N MET A 162 -9.39 -0.64 -10.57
CA MET A 162 -10.13 -0.53 -11.82
C MET A 162 -9.53 -1.40 -12.92
N MET A 163 -10.28 -1.57 -14.00
CA MET A 163 -9.83 -2.25 -15.21
C MET A 163 -9.16 -1.27 -16.17
N PHE A 164 -7.94 -1.57 -16.57
CA PHE A 164 -7.22 -0.95 -17.67
C PHE A 164 -7.32 -1.84 -18.90
N TYR A 165 -7.54 -1.26 -20.08
CA TYR A 165 -7.61 -2.05 -21.32
C TYR A 165 -7.04 -1.29 -22.51
N ASN A 166 -6.48 -2.02 -23.48
CA ASN A 166 -5.94 -1.46 -24.70
C ASN A 166 -7.05 -1.25 -25.73
N LYS A 167 -7.47 0.01 -25.93
CA LYS A 167 -8.53 0.39 -26.88
C LYS A 167 -8.24 -0.06 -28.31
N THR A 168 -6.97 -0.09 -28.73
CA THR A 168 -6.60 -0.50 -30.09
C THR A 168 -6.85 -1.99 -30.30
N LEU A 169 -6.48 -2.84 -29.32
CA LEU A 169 -6.73 -4.28 -29.37
C LEU A 169 -8.23 -4.58 -29.31
N PHE A 170 -8.97 -3.89 -28.45
CA PHE A 170 -10.42 -4.03 -28.35
C PHE A 170 -11.11 -3.68 -29.67
N LYS A 171 -10.75 -2.53 -30.27
CA LYS A 171 -11.30 -2.11 -31.57
C LYS A 171 -10.98 -3.12 -32.68
N ALA A 172 -9.76 -3.61 -32.75
CA ALA A 172 -9.34 -4.59 -33.75
C ALA A 172 -10.10 -5.91 -33.64
N ALA A 173 -10.50 -6.31 -32.41
CA ALA A 173 -11.26 -7.51 -32.11
C ALA A 173 -12.81 -7.30 -32.19
N GLY A 174 -13.28 -6.08 -32.49
CA GLY A 174 -14.71 -5.75 -32.50
C GLY A 174 -15.34 -5.80 -31.11
N LEU A 175 -14.54 -5.51 -30.03
CA LEU A 175 -14.98 -5.56 -28.65
C LEU A 175 -15.24 -4.16 -28.10
N THR A 176 -16.16 -4.08 -27.13
CA THR A 176 -16.44 -2.86 -26.37
C THR A 176 -16.40 -3.20 -24.87
N MET A 177 -15.58 -2.46 -24.11
CA MET A 177 -15.54 -2.57 -22.66
C MET A 177 -16.68 -1.75 -22.06
N PRO A 178 -17.59 -2.35 -21.27
CA PRO A 178 -18.60 -1.59 -20.54
C PRO A 178 -17.96 -0.79 -19.39
N THR A 179 -18.64 0.27 -18.93
CA THR A 179 -18.14 1.08 -17.79
C THR A 179 -18.06 0.26 -16.51
N ASN A 180 -19.02 -0.65 -16.30
CA ASN A 180 -19.04 -1.58 -15.16
C ASN A 180 -19.08 -3.03 -15.69
N PRO A 181 -17.94 -3.63 -16.04
CA PRO A 181 -17.88 -4.97 -16.61
C PRO A 181 -18.17 -6.04 -15.55
N THR A 182 -18.65 -7.19 -16.01
CA THR A 182 -18.66 -8.40 -15.18
C THR A 182 -17.39 -9.22 -15.39
N TRP A 183 -17.02 -10.04 -14.39
CA TRP A 183 -15.89 -10.95 -14.53
C TRP A 183 -16.06 -11.96 -15.68
N ASP A 184 -17.28 -12.37 -15.98
CA ASP A 184 -17.58 -13.24 -17.14
C ASP A 184 -17.25 -12.52 -18.46
N GLN A 185 -17.62 -11.24 -18.59
CA GLN A 185 -17.26 -10.43 -19.75
C GLN A 185 -15.74 -10.28 -19.87
N VAL A 186 -15.06 -9.99 -18.75
CA VAL A 186 -13.59 -9.87 -18.72
C VAL A 186 -12.92 -11.17 -19.13
N GLN A 187 -13.38 -12.33 -18.65
CA GLN A 187 -12.88 -13.64 -19.08
C GLN A 187 -13.09 -13.85 -20.59
N GLY A 188 -14.27 -13.48 -21.12
CA GLY A 188 -14.57 -13.57 -22.54
C GLY A 188 -13.65 -12.67 -23.38
N PHE A 189 -13.34 -11.46 -22.91
CA PHE A 189 -12.40 -10.56 -23.56
C PHE A 189 -10.96 -11.10 -23.48
N ALA A 190 -10.54 -11.59 -22.32
CA ALA A 190 -9.23 -12.19 -22.15
C ALA A 190 -9.00 -13.35 -23.11
N ALA A 191 -9.99 -14.24 -23.26
CA ALA A 191 -9.91 -15.37 -24.19
C ALA A 191 -9.75 -14.94 -25.66
N LYS A 192 -10.43 -13.86 -26.07
CA LYS A 192 -10.38 -13.36 -27.46
C LYS A 192 -9.12 -12.56 -27.75
N LEU A 193 -8.55 -11.89 -26.75
CA LEU A 193 -7.41 -10.99 -26.92
C LEU A 193 -6.07 -11.67 -26.63
N ASN A 194 -6.08 -12.86 -26.00
CA ASN A 194 -4.88 -13.59 -25.67
C ASN A 194 -4.13 -14.06 -26.94
N GLN A 195 -2.86 -13.66 -27.03
CA GLN A 195 -1.93 -14.05 -28.07
C GLN A 195 -0.69 -14.67 -27.42
N PRO A 196 -0.68 -16.00 -27.17
CA PRO A 196 0.37 -16.66 -26.44
C PRO A 196 1.78 -16.29 -26.93
N GLY A 197 2.65 -15.90 -26.00
CA GLY A 197 4.02 -15.45 -26.29
C GLY A 197 4.16 -14.03 -26.84
N LYS A 198 3.03 -13.30 -27.04
CA LYS A 198 3.03 -11.91 -27.54
C LYS A 198 2.33 -10.96 -26.59
N VAL A 199 1.05 -11.20 -26.32
CA VAL A 199 0.18 -10.35 -25.50
C VAL A 199 -0.69 -11.25 -24.64
N ALA A 200 -0.60 -11.09 -23.31
CA ALA A 200 -1.50 -11.73 -22.37
C ALA A 200 -2.90 -11.11 -22.50
N GLY A 201 -3.95 -11.93 -22.44
CA GLY A 201 -5.33 -11.45 -22.49
C GLY A 201 -5.66 -10.55 -21.30
N ILE A 202 -5.11 -10.88 -20.13
CA ILE A 202 -5.21 -10.09 -18.90
C ILE A 202 -3.96 -10.31 -18.03
N CYS A 203 -3.52 -9.28 -17.34
CA CYS A 203 -2.47 -9.36 -16.32
C CYS A 203 -3.09 -9.10 -14.93
N LEU A 204 -2.74 -9.96 -13.96
CA LEU A 204 -3.25 -9.91 -12.59
C LEU A 204 -2.13 -10.22 -11.61
N ARG A 205 -2.17 -9.66 -10.40
CA ARG A 205 -1.16 -9.90 -9.36
C ARG A 205 -1.11 -11.37 -8.96
N GLY A 206 0.06 -12.00 -9.07
CA GLY A 206 0.28 -13.39 -8.67
C GLY A 206 1.33 -13.57 -7.59
N LEU A 207 2.20 -12.56 -7.35
CA LEU A 207 3.20 -12.57 -6.30
C LEU A 207 2.55 -12.80 -4.93
N ALA A 208 3.14 -13.67 -4.12
CA ALA A 208 2.65 -13.96 -2.77
C ALA A 208 2.72 -12.74 -1.86
N GLY A 209 1.60 -12.36 -1.27
CA GLY A 209 1.50 -11.26 -0.32
C GLY A 209 0.06 -10.83 -0.11
N TRP A 210 -0.27 -10.38 1.11
CA TRP A 210 -1.63 -9.92 1.36
C TRP A 210 -1.97 -8.63 0.57
N GLY A 211 -0.98 -7.74 0.39
CA GLY A 211 -1.11 -6.55 -0.46
C GLY A 211 -0.83 -6.81 -1.95
N ASP A 212 -0.39 -8.03 -2.30
CA ASP A 212 -0.08 -8.45 -3.66
C ASP A 212 -1.22 -9.30 -4.25
N ASN A 213 -1.05 -10.62 -4.40
CA ASN A 213 -2.07 -11.48 -5.01
C ASN A 213 -3.37 -11.53 -4.19
N MET A 214 -3.30 -11.46 -2.84
CA MET A 214 -4.50 -11.51 -2.02
C MET A 214 -5.32 -10.23 -2.17
N ALA A 215 -4.71 -9.05 -2.30
CA ALA A 215 -5.47 -7.81 -2.52
C ALA A 215 -6.38 -7.89 -3.76
N ALA A 216 -5.86 -8.43 -4.87
CA ALA A 216 -6.65 -8.63 -6.07
C ALA A 216 -7.66 -9.79 -5.93
N LEU A 217 -7.24 -10.93 -5.38
CA LEU A 217 -8.11 -12.09 -5.19
C LEU A 217 -9.28 -11.79 -4.22
N ASP A 218 -9.04 -11.08 -3.13
CA ASP A 218 -10.08 -10.77 -2.13
C ASP A 218 -11.23 -9.96 -2.75
N THR A 219 -10.94 -9.04 -3.68
CA THR A 219 -12.00 -8.35 -4.43
C THR A 219 -12.84 -9.31 -5.26
N VAL A 220 -12.20 -10.31 -5.87
CA VAL A 220 -12.91 -11.36 -6.64
C VAL A 220 -13.72 -12.25 -5.70
N VAL A 221 -13.12 -12.70 -4.59
CA VAL A 221 -13.81 -13.49 -3.56
C VAL A 221 -15.07 -12.77 -3.08
N ASN A 222 -14.95 -11.51 -2.71
CA ASN A 222 -16.05 -10.72 -2.19
C ASN A 222 -17.18 -10.56 -3.22
N THR A 223 -16.85 -10.23 -4.48
CA THR A 223 -17.90 -10.06 -5.50
C THR A 223 -18.55 -11.37 -5.91
N PHE A 224 -17.91 -12.52 -5.72
CA PHE A 224 -18.50 -13.85 -5.85
C PHE A 224 -19.36 -14.27 -4.65
N GLY A 225 -19.36 -13.47 -3.58
CA GLY A 225 -20.11 -13.73 -2.34
C GLY A 225 -19.36 -14.59 -1.33
N GLY A 226 -18.04 -14.75 -1.52
CA GLY A 226 -17.16 -15.37 -0.53
C GLY A 226 -16.82 -14.40 0.60
N GLN A 227 -16.24 -14.92 1.68
CA GLN A 227 -15.82 -14.15 2.87
C GLN A 227 -14.72 -14.91 3.61
N TRP A 228 -13.86 -14.19 4.33
CA TRP A 228 -12.81 -14.80 5.14
C TRP A 228 -13.35 -15.48 6.37
N PHE A 229 -14.26 -14.81 7.09
CA PHE A 229 -14.87 -15.30 8.34
C PHE A 229 -16.37 -15.02 8.31
N ASP A 230 -17.17 -15.92 8.90
CA ASP A 230 -18.58 -15.67 9.18
C ASP A 230 -18.75 -14.81 10.46
N MET A 231 -19.98 -14.44 10.79
CA MET A 231 -20.30 -13.61 11.96
C MET A 231 -19.86 -14.20 13.30
N ASN A 232 -19.50 -15.49 13.34
CA ASN A 232 -18.95 -16.17 14.52
C ASN A 232 -17.42 -16.31 14.44
N TRP A 233 -16.76 -15.59 13.52
CA TRP A 233 -15.32 -15.68 13.27
C TRP A 233 -14.85 -17.07 12.84
N LYS A 234 -15.74 -17.90 12.28
CA LYS A 234 -15.36 -19.18 11.70
C LYS A 234 -14.79 -18.97 10.29
N PRO A 235 -13.59 -19.47 10.00
CA PRO A 235 -12.99 -19.34 8.67
C PRO A 235 -13.83 -19.96 7.56
N GLN A 236 -13.91 -19.31 6.39
CA GLN A 236 -14.76 -19.68 5.27
C GLN A 236 -13.97 -19.89 3.95
N LEU A 237 -12.65 -20.12 4.01
CA LEU A 237 -11.80 -20.19 2.81
C LEU A 237 -12.12 -21.41 1.92
N THR A 238 -12.73 -22.47 2.50
CA THR A 238 -13.17 -23.66 1.74
C THR A 238 -14.66 -23.62 1.38
N SER A 239 -15.34 -22.49 1.62
CA SER A 239 -16.74 -22.34 1.23
C SER A 239 -16.91 -22.40 -0.30
N PRO A 240 -18.10 -22.78 -0.82
CA PRO A 240 -18.32 -22.87 -2.26
C PRO A 240 -18.00 -21.56 -3.00
N ALA A 241 -18.41 -20.41 -2.47
CA ALA A 241 -18.18 -19.11 -3.09
C ALA A 241 -16.70 -18.71 -3.11
N PHE A 242 -15.96 -18.92 -2.02
CA PHE A 242 -14.52 -18.68 -1.95
C PHE A 242 -13.77 -19.59 -2.93
N THR A 243 -14.15 -20.87 -2.97
CA THR A 243 -13.56 -21.87 -3.89
C THR A 243 -13.84 -21.52 -5.36
N GLU A 244 -15.08 -21.10 -5.70
CA GLU A 244 -15.45 -20.65 -7.04
C GLU A 244 -14.61 -19.45 -7.48
N ALA A 245 -14.52 -18.42 -6.65
CA ALA A 245 -13.75 -17.22 -6.92
C ALA A 245 -12.26 -17.50 -7.11
N THR A 246 -11.67 -18.32 -6.24
CA THR A 246 -10.24 -18.67 -6.33
C THR A 246 -9.96 -19.50 -7.57
N ASN A 247 -10.80 -20.48 -7.89
CA ASN A 247 -10.65 -21.24 -9.15
C ASN A 247 -10.78 -20.33 -10.37
N PHE A 248 -11.72 -19.38 -10.35
CA PHE A 248 -11.88 -18.41 -11.41
C PHE A 248 -10.60 -17.58 -11.60
N TYR A 249 -10.09 -16.98 -10.53
CA TYR A 249 -8.88 -16.13 -10.54
C TYR A 249 -7.65 -16.88 -11.04
N VAL A 250 -7.35 -18.03 -10.44
CA VAL A 250 -6.20 -18.87 -10.82
C VAL A 250 -6.30 -19.35 -12.26
N ASN A 251 -7.49 -19.82 -12.69
CA ASN A 251 -7.69 -20.26 -14.07
C ASN A 251 -7.59 -19.11 -15.09
N LEU A 252 -8.05 -17.90 -14.73
CA LEU A 252 -7.94 -16.73 -15.59
C LEU A 252 -6.47 -16.39 -15.87
N ILE A 253 -5.64 -16.35 -14.81
CA ILE A 253 -4.19 -16.13 -14.92
C ILE A 253 -3.52 -17.26 -15.70
N ARG A 254 -3.75 -18.52 -15.35
CA ARG A 254 -3.08 -19.67 -16.00
C ARG A 254 -3.43 -19.82 -17.48
N LYS A 255 -4.62 -19.42 -17.90
CA LYS A 255 -5.06 -19.56 -19.31
C LYS A 255 -4.73 -18.35 -20.16
N TYR A 256 -4.80 -17.15 -19.59
CA TYR A 256 -4.76 -15.91 -20.36
C TYR A 256 -3.80 -14.86 -19.81
N GLY A 257 -3.12 -15.15 -18.70
CA GLY A 257 -2.12 -14.30 -18.07
C GLY A 257 -0.75 -14.39 -18.73
N GLU A 258 0.15 -13.57 -18.25
CA GLU A 258 1.55 -13.55 -18.64
C GLU A 258 2.33 -14.75 -18.09
N PRO A 259 3.38 -15.20 -18.79
CA PRO A 259 4.30 -16.20 -18.24
C PRO A 259 4.99 -15.69 -16.97
N GLY A 260 4.99 -16.49 -15.92
CA GLY A 260 5.65 -16.13 -14.66
C GLY A 260 4.80 -15.30 -13.71
N ALA A 261 3.50 -15.15 -13.96
CA ALA A 261 2.55 -14.35 -13.18
C ALA A 261 2.65 -14.54 -11.66
N ALA A 262 3.02 -15.74 -11.18
CA ALA A 262 3.20 -16.02 -9.74
C ALA A 262 4.31 -15.18 -9.07
N ASN A 263 5.13 -14.45 -9.85
CA ASN A 263 6.18 -13.56 -9.37
C ASN A 263 5.91 -12.09 -9.67
N ASP A 264 4.76 -11.77 -10.28
CA ASP A 264 4.44 -10.43 -10.74
C ASP A 264 3.44 -9.75 -9.80
N SER A 265 3.74 -8.50 -9.46
CA SER A 265 2.89 -7.61 -8.72
C SER A 265 2.83 -6.24 -9.41
N PHE A 266 2.39 -5.18 -8.73
CA PHE A 266 2.12 -3.86 -9.30
C PHE A 266 3.20 -3.36 -10.27
N ASN A 267 4.48 -3.32 -9.84
CA ASN A 267 5.56 -2.72 -10.64
C ASN A 267 5.89 -3.54 -11.90
N GLN A 268 5.88 -4.87 -11.79
CA GLN A 268 6.09 -5.77 -12.93
C GLN A 268 4.93 -5.64 -13.93
N LEU A 269 3.69 -5.66 -13.43
CA LEU A 269 2.49 -5.55 -14.27
C LEU A 269 2.36 -4.16 -14.92
N LEU A 270 2.71 -3.08 -14.22
CA LEU A 270 2.82 -1.73 -14.80
C LEU A 270 3.81 -1.73 -15.97
N THR A 271 4.96 -2.39 -15.81
CA THR A 271 5.96 -2.50 -16.87
C THR A 271 5.44 -3.31 -18.05
N LEU A 272 4.83 -4.46 -17.80
CA LEU A 272 4.28 -5.32 -18.86
C LEU A 272 3.15 -4.61 -19.62
N TYR A 273 2.24 -3.96 -18.91
CA TYR A 273 1.16 -3.18 -19.52
C TYR A 273 1.73 -2.00 -20.33
N GLY A 274 2.69 -1.28 -19.77
CA GLY A 274 3.39 -0.17 -20.43
C GLY A 274 4.18 -0.58 -21.67
N GLN A 275 4.60 -1.84 -21.76
CA GLN A 275 5.23 -2.42 -22.94
C GLN A 275 4.21 -3.02 -23.95
N GLY A 276 2.91 -2.91 -23.68
CA GLY A 276 1.86 -3.49 -24.53
C GLY A 276 1.77 -5.03 -24.47
N LYS A 277 2.28 -5.64 -23.41
CA LYS A 277 2.28 -7.10 -23.20
C LYS A 277 0.98 -7.62 -22.56
N CYS A 278 0.11 -6.74 -22.08
CA CYS A 278 -1.19 -7.06 -21.50
C CYS A 278 -2.29 -6.35 -22.31
N ALA A 279 -3.29 -7.09 -22.77
CA ALA A 279 -4.47 -6.50 -23.42
C ALA A 279 -5.38 -5.82 -22.40
N MET A 280 -5.47 -6.38 -21.21
CA MET A 280 -6.15 -5.85 -20.01
C MET A 280 -5.25 -6.00 -18.78
N TRP A 281 -5.49 -5.12 -17.81
CA TRP A 281 -4.83 -5.17 -16.50
C TRP A 281 -5.83 -4.70 -15.44
N TYR A 282 -6.04 -5.47 -14.39
CA TYR A 282 -6.86 -5.09 -13.24
C TYR A 282 -5.96 -4.78 -12.06
N ASP A 283 -5.95 -3.53 -11.62
CA ASP A 283 -5.07 -3.08 -10.54
C ASP A 283 -5.50 -1.72 -9.99
N ALA A 284 -4.68 -1.16 -9.09
CA ALA A 284 -4.84 0.13 -8.44
C ALA A 284 -5.07 1.29 -9.42
N THR A 285 -6.04 2.15 -9.11
CA THR A 285 -6.37 3.31 -9.96
C THR A 285 -5.19 4.27 -10.15
N VAL A 286 -4.24 4.32 -9.20
CA VAL A 286 -3.02 5.14 -9.29
C VAL A 286 -2.13 4.76 -10.46
N ALA A 287 -2.25 3.55 -10.99
CA ALA A 287 -1.51 3.12 -12.18
C ALA A 287 -1.78 4.01 -13.41
N ALA A 288 -2.96 4.65 -13.50
CA ALA A 288 -3.27 5.60 -14.57
C ALA A 288 -2.28 6.78 -14.61
N THR A 289 -1.96 7.33 -13.45
CA THR A 289 -0.93 8.38 -13.29
C THR A 289 0.45 7.88 -13.69
N SER A 290 0.82 6.66 -13.27
CA SER A 290 2.10 6.05 -13.63
C SER A 290 2.21 5.75 -15.13
N ILE A 291 1.13 5.29 -15.77
CA ILE A 291 1.07 5.08 -17.22
C ILE A 291 1.21 6.41 -17.95
N ALA A 292 0.49 7.45 -17.52
CA ALA A 292 0.54 8.77 -18.14
C ALA A 292 1.94 9.38 -18.14
N THR A 293 2.70 9.16 -17.08
CA THR A 293 4.05 9.73 -16.92
C THR A 293 5.16 8.89 -17.53
N THR A 294 5.06 7.57 -17.44
CA THR A 294 6.14 6.65 -17.82
C THR A 294 5.95 6.09 -19.23
N TYR A 295 4.69 5.91 -19.68
CA TYR A 295 4.35 5.26 -20.94
C TYR A 295 3.33 6.10 -21.74
N PRO A 296 3.69 7.33 -22.18
CA PRO A 296 2.74 8.29 -22.78
C PRO A 296 2.05 7.77 -24.06
N ASP A 297 2.68 6.88 -24.82
CA ASP A 297 2.05 6.30 -26.02
C ASP A 297 1.00 5.24 -25.66
N VAL A 298 1.26 4.44 -24.63
CA VAL A 298 0.28 3.49 -24.07
C VAL A 298 -0.88 4.24 -23.42
N TYR A 299 -0.59 5.35 -22.71
CA TYR A 299 -1.61 6.21 -22.13
C TYR A 299 -2.68 6.65 -23.15
N LYS A 300 -2.27 7.08 -24.36
CA LYS A 300 -3.19 7.50 -25.44
C LYS A 300 -4.17 6.40 -25.85
N THR A 301 -3.73 5.14 -25.77
CA THR A 301 -4.52 3.97 -26.17
C THR A 301 -5.17 3.23 -25.01
N THR A 302 -4.89 3.60 -23.77
CA THR A 302 -5.52 3.00 -22.59
C THR A 302 -6.95 3.49 -22.42
N GLY A 303 -7.85 2.57 -22.17
CA GLY A 303 -9.21 2.80 -21.68
C GLY A 303 -9.32 2.32 -20.23
N TYR A 304 -10.33 2.82 -19.53
CA TYR A 304 -10.56 2.58 -18.11
C TYR A 304 -12.00 2.15 -17.88
N ALA A 305 -12.22 1.20 -16.98
CA ALA A 305 -13.54 0.77 -16.54
C ALA A 305 -13.49 0.49 -15.02
N LEU A 306 -14.65 0.50 -14.36
CA LEU A 306 -14.75 0.16 -12.94
C LEU A 306 -14.25 -1.27 -12.69
N ALA A 307 -13.95 -1.57 -11.44
CA ALA A 307 -13.61 -2.92 -11.00
C ALA A 307 -14.69 -3.92 -11.43
N PRO A 308 -14.33 -5.07 -12.03
CA PRO A 308 -15.32 -6.02 -12.51
C PRO A 308 -16.13 -6.65 -11.38
N VAL A 309 -17.41 -6.82 -11.58
CA VAL A 309 -18.35 -7.40 -10.61
C VAL A 309 -18.81 -8.80 -11.02
N ASN A 310 -19.35 -9.54 -10.04
CA ASN A 310 -20.11 -10.78 -10.29
C ASN A 310 -21.50 -10.68 -9.64
N LYS A 311 -21.61 -10.90 -8.32
CA LYS A 311 -22.89 -10.88 -7.58
C LYS A 311 -23.12 -9.58 -6.81
N THR A 312 -22.08 -8.79 -6.57
CA THR A 312 -22.16 -7.47 -5.91
C THR A 312 -22.32 -6.33 -6.92
N LYS A 313 -22.71 -5.14 -6.45
CA LYS A 313 -22.85 -3.95 -7.29
C LYS A 313 -21.52 -3.22 -7.54
N SER A 314 -20.58 -3.39 -6.65
CA SER A 314 -19.21 -2.85 -6.71
C SER A 314 -18.24 -3.87 -6.13
N SER A 315 -16.97 -3.78 -6.50
CA SER A 315 -15.93 -4.72 -6.05
C SER A 315 -14.57 -4.06 -5.87
N GLY A 316 -14.45 -2.76 -6.12
CA GLY A 316 -13.19 -2.04 -5.96
C GLY A 316 -12.73 -2.00 -4.50
N TRP A 317 -11.42 -2.12 -4.27
CA TRP A 317 -10.84 -1.90 -2.94
C TRP A 317 -10.78 -0.42 -2.58
N LEU A 318 -10.48 -0.11 -1.32
CA LEU A 318 -10.11 1.22 -0.87
C LEU A 318 -8.72 1.17 -0.25
N TRP A 319 -7.79 1.94 -0.80
CA TRP A 319 -6.46 2.06 -0.28
C TRP A 319 -5.97 3.51 -0.30
N SER A 320 -5.01 3.81 0.54
CA SER A 320 -4.22 5.03 0.50
C SER A 320 -2.84 4.72 1.02
N TRP A 321 -1.82 5.13 0.29
CA TRP A 321 -0.50 5.23 0.89
C TRP A 321 -0.38 6.60 1.55
N ALA A 322 -0.25 6.60 2.85
CA ALA A 322 -0.31 7.78 3.70
C ALA A 322 0.94 7.87 4.59
N LEU A 323 1.24 9.07 5.05
CA LEU A 323 2.40 9.34 5.88
C LEU A 323 1.97 9.49 7.35
N GLY A 324 2.42 8.58 8.20
CA GLY A 324 2.24 8.61 9.64
C GLY A 324 3.54 8.98 10.37
N ILE A 325 3.41 9.47 11.60
CA ILE A 325 4.54 9.79 12.48
C ILE A 325 4.50 8.80 13.65
N PRO A 326 5.49 7.92 13.83
CA PRO A 326 5.53 7.04 14.98
C PRO A 326 5.59 7.83 16.29
N GLN A 327 4.97 7.26 17.33
CA GLN A 327 4.95 7.89 18.65
C GLN A 327 6.37 7.93 19.25
N GLY A 328 6.74 9.07 19.83
CA GLY A 328 8.00 9.23 20.58
C GLY A 328 9.25 9.44 19.72
N VAL A 329 9.10 9.65 18.39
CA VAL A 329 10.26 9.96 17.54
C VAL A 329 10.88 11.31 17.89
N SER A 330 12.20 11.40 17.78
CA SER A 330 12.91 12.67 17.79
C SER A 330 12.56 13.50 16.55
N ASN A 331 12.69 14.83 16.63
CA ASN A 331 12.41 15.74 15.51
C ASN A 331 10.97 15.65 14.95
N SER A 332 9.99 15.33 15.79
CA SER A 332 8.60 15.15 15.38
C SER A 332 8.00 16.41 14.72
N GLY A 333 8.44 17.61 15.11
CA GLY A 333 8.06 18.85 14.42
C GLY A 333 8.64 18.95 13.00
N ALA A 334 9.86 18.48 12.77
CA ALA A 334 10.44 18.38 11.42
C ALA A 334 9.71 17.31 10.57
N ALA A 335 9.33 16.18 11.22
CA ALA A 335 8.52 15.15 10.58
C ALA A 335 7.17 15.68 10.14
N TRP A 336 6.47 16.45 10.98
CA TRP A 336 5.19 17.08 10.59
C TRP A 336 5.36 18.07 9.44
N LYS A 337 6.38 18.93 9.48
CA LYS A 337 6.63 19.85 8.34
C LYS A 337 6.80 19.11 7.03
N TYR A 338 7.46 17.94 7.06
CA TYR A 338 7.60 17.11 5.87
C TYR A 338 6.26 16.47 5.47
N VAL A 339 5.56 15.84 6.40
CA VAL A 339 4.26 15.21 6.14
C VAL A 339 3.27 16.22 5.59
N SER A 340 3.10 17.38 6.26
CA SER A 340 2.15 18.41 5.81
C SER A 340 2.51 18.98 4.44
N TRP A 341 3.80 19.17 4.14
CA TRP A 341 4.24 19.62 2.81
C TRP A 341 3.98 18.56 1.73
N ALA A 342 4.38 17.29 1.96
CA ALA A 342 4.26 16.23 0.98
C ALA A 342 2.81 15.84 0.64
N THR A 343 1.85 16.18 1.53
CA THR A 343 0.42 15.86 1.37
C THR A 343 -0.45 17.13 1.19
N SER A 344 0.19 18.25 0.83
CA SER A 344 -0.48 19.56 0.66
C SER A 344 -0.94 19.80 -0.76
N LYS A 345 -1.88 20.76 -0.92
CA LYS A 345 -2.24 21.35 -2.22
C LYS A 345 -1.04 21.97 -2.95
N GLN A 346 -0.07 22.52 -2.18
CA GLN A 346 1.16 23.06 -2.75
C GLN A 346 2.01 21.97 -3.42
N TYR A 347 2.08 20.78 -2.82
CA TYR A 347 2.75 19.64 -3.43
C TYR A 347 2.09 19.25 -4.76
N ASP A 348 0.76 19.17 -4.80
CA ASP A 348 0.01 18.88 -6.04
C ASP A 348 0.32 19.90 -7.13
N GLN A 349 0.37 21.19 -6.79
CA GLN A 349 0.76 22.25 -7.71
C GLN A 349 2.20 22.11 -8.22
N LEU A 350 3.15 21.77 -7.34
CA LEU A 350 4.54 21.53 -7.71
C LEU A 350 4.67 20.36 -8.68
N VAL A 351 3.94 19.27 -8.44
CA VAL A 351 3.92 18.13 -9.36
C VAL A 351 3.28 18.53 -10.68
N GLY A 352 2.13 19.20 -10.67
CA GLY A 352 1.44 19.66 -11.87
C GLY A 352 2.32 20.55 -12.75
N GLN A 353 3.04 21.50 -12.14
CA GLN A 353 3.94 22.41 -12.84
C GLN A 353 5.20 21.72 -13.37
N LYS A 354 5.76 20.77 -12.64
CA LYS A 354 7.05 20.16 -12.98
C LYS A 354 6.93 18.92 -13.87
N TYR A 355 5.91 18.11 -13.64
CA TYR A 355 5.73 16.80 -14.28
C TYR A 355 4.46 16.71 -15.13
N GLY A 356 3.62 17.75 -15.10
CA GLY A 356 2.31 17.77 -15.73
C GLY A 356 1.18 17.32 -14.78
N TRP A 357 -0.04 17.84 -15.01
CA TRP A 357 -1.15 17.62 -14.10
C TRP A 357 -1.66 16.16 -14.08
N SER A 358 -1.50 15.38 -15.13
CA SER A 358 -1.78 13.93 -15.11
C SER A 358 -0.83 13.13 -14.20
N ALA A 359 0.27 13.75 -13.76
CA ALA A 359 1.24 13.16 -12.84
C ALA A 359 0.91 13.40 -11.36
N VAL A 360 -0.06 14.27 -11.04
CA VAL A 360 -0.44 14.60 -9.66
C VAL A 360 -0.98 13.35 -8.97
N PRO A 361 -0.53 13.03 -7.73
CA PRO A 361 -1.03 11.91 -6.96
C PRO A 361 -2.55 12.01 -6.76
N PRO A 362 -3.35 11.04 -7.21
CA PRO A 362 -4.81 11.12 -7.14
C PRO A 362 -5.36 10.77 -5.76
N GLY A 363 -6.67 10.96 -5.57
CA GLY A 363 -7.43 10.36 -4.49
C GLY A 363 -7.20 10.95 -3.11
N THR A 364 -6.62 12.15 -3.00
CA THR A 364 -6.32 12.77 -1.70
C THR A 364 -7.28 13.88 -1.34
N ARG A 365 -7.50 14.85 -2.24
CA ARG A 365 -8.21 16.10 -1.96
C ARG A 365 -9.35 16.33 -2.94
N THR A 366 -10.46 16.82 -2.43
CA THR A 366 -11.66 17.19 -3.22
C THR A 366 -11.32 18.29 -4.22
N SER A 367 -10.55 19.30 -3.80
CA SER A 367 -10.15 20.43 -4.64
C SER A 367 -9.31 20.03 -5.85
N LEU A 368 -8.58 18.91 -5.82
CA LEU A 368 -7.85 18.39 -6.97
C LEU A 368 -8.80 18.09 -8.13
N TYR A 369 -9.93 17.45 -7.83
CA TYR A 369 -10.94 17.07 -8.82
C TYR A 369 -11.77 18.26 -9.35
N SER A 370 -11.65 19.43 -8.71
CA SER A 370 -12.21 20.70 -9.19
C SER A 370 -11.18 21.57 -9.92
N ASN A 371 -9.91 21.16 -9.96
CA ASN A 371 -8.86 21.89 -10.64
C ASN A 371 -8.96 21.74 -12.16
N PRO A 372 -9.12 22.83 -12.95
CA PRO A 372 -9.32 22.75 -14.41
C PRO A 372 -8.15 22.10 -15.15
N ASP A 373 -6.94 22.34 -14.70
CA ASP A 373 -5.73 21.79 -15.33
C ASP A 373 -5.64 20.28 -15.10
N TYR A 374 -5.95 19.82 -13.87
CA TYR A 374 -6.04 18.41 -13.55
C TYR A 374 -7.17 17.72 -14.35
N GLN A 375 -8.37 18.32 -14.36
CA GLN A 375 -9.50 17.80 -15.12
C GLN A 375 -9.20 17.68 -16.61
N SER A 376 -8.46 18.62 -17.17
CA SER A 376 -8.05 18.59 -18.58
C SER A 376 -7.03 17.48 -18.85
N ALA A 377 -5.95 17.43 -18.07
CA ALA A 377 -4.84 16.51 -18.30
C ALA A 377 -5.16 15.05 -17.91
N ALA A 378 -5.90 14.86 -16.82
CA ALA A 378 -6.30 13.55 -16.29
C ALA A 378 -7.70 13.10 -16.77
N LYS A 379 -8.32 13.85 -17.69
CA LYS A 379 -9.67 13.57 -18.23
C LYS A 379 -9.97 12.10 -18.53
N PRO A 380 -9.03 11.29 -19.08
CA PRO A 380 -9.33 9.90 -19.38
C PRO A 380 -9.60 9.03 -18.15
N PHE A 381 -9.08 9.41 -16.96
CA PHE A 381 -9.15 8.56 -15.76
C PHE A 381 -9.60 9.27 -14.48
N ALA A 382 -9.62 10.61 -14.40
CA ALA A 382 -9.91 11.34 -13.16
C ALA A 382 -11.29 10.98 -12.59
N ASP A 383 -12.33 11.10 -13.41
CA ASP A 383 -13.72 10.85 -12.99
C ASP A 383 -13.93 9.40 -12.56
N ILE A 384 -13.40 8.43 -13.32
CA ILE A 384 -13.55 7.02 -12.99
C ILE A 384 -12.74 6.63 -11.76
N THR A 385 -11.58 7.26 -11.53
CA THR A 385 -10.80 7.10 -10.28
C THR A 385 -11.61 7.57 -9.08
N LEU A 386 -12.18 8.78 -9.14
CA LEU A 386 -13.01 9.31 -8.07
C LEU A 386 -14.26 8.46 -7.85
N GLN A 387 -14.92 8.03 -8.92
CA GLN A 387 -16.07 7.13 -8.84
C GLN A 387 -15.69 5.80 -8.21
N SER A 388 -14.55 5.22 -8.58
CA SER A 388 -14.04 3.96 -8.00
C SER A 388 -13.84 4.11 -6.49
N ILE A 389 -13.19 5.19 -6.02
CA ILE A 389 -12.96 5.45 -4.59
C ILE A 389 -14.30 5.61 -3.86
N ASN A 390 -15.23 6.42 -4.40
CA ASN A 390 -16.49 6.71 -3.74
C ASN A 390 -17.49 5.53 -3.75
N SER A 391 -17.29 4.55 -4.62
CA SER A 391 -18.14 3.34 -4.71
C SER A 391 -17.70 2.19 -3.81
N THR A 392 -16.58 2.34 -3.09
CA THR A 392 -16.09 1.31 -2.17
C THR A 392 -16.94 1.25 -0.90
N ASP A 393 -17.17 0.04 -0.41
CA ASP A 393 -17.85 -0.20 0.87
C ASP A 393 -17.05 -1.23 1.70
N PRO A 394 -16.02 -0.79 2.44
CA PRO A 394 -15.23 -1.68 3.26
C PRO A 394 -15.99 -2.28 4.46
N GLU A 395 -17.11 -1.68 4.87
CA GLU A 395 -17.95 -2.18 5.96
C GLU A 395 -18.88 -3.33 5.50
N HIS A 396 -19.19 -3.35 4.18
CA HIS A 396 -20.02 -4.41 3.57
C HIS A 396 -19.34 -4.95 2.30
N PRO A 397 -18.17 -5.61 2.44
CA PRO A 397 -17.31 -5.96 1.28
C PRO A 397 -17.92 -7.06 0.40
N THR A 398 -18.83 -7.86 0.90
CA THR A 398 -19.45 -9.02 0.22
C THR A 398 -20.97 -9.04 0.39
N LEU A 399 -21.62 -10.12 -0.08
CA LEU A 399 -23.09 -10.26 -0.03
C LEU A 399 -23.64 -10.45 1.38
N ASN A 400 -22.90 -11.12 2.25
CA ASN A 400 -23.33 -11.40 3.62
C ASN A 400 -22.66 -10.42 4.59
N ALA A 401 -23.28 -10.19 5.73
CA ALA A 401 -22.62 -9.50 6.83
C ALA A 401 -21.37 -10.27 7.28
N VAL A 402 -20.32 -9.52 7.57
CA VAL A 402 -19.04 -10.03 8.07
C VAL A 402 -18.64 -9.30 9.35
N PRO A 403 -17.83 -9.91 10.23
CA PRO A 403 -17.46 -9.29 11.51
C PRO A 403 -16.23 -8.37 11.41
N TYR A 404 -15.76 -8.08 10.21
CA TYR A 404 -14.55 -7.32 9.92
C TYR A 404 -14.79 -6.20 8.90
N VAL A 405 -13.86 -5.26 8.81
CA VAL A 405 -13.82 -4.20 7.80
C VAL A 405 -12.69 -4.51 6.80
N GLY A 406 -12.88 -4.11 5.55
CA GLY A 406 -11.90 -4.23 4.48
C GLY A 406 -12.40 -5.01 3.28
N VAL A 407 -11.99 -4.58 2.07
CA VAL A 407 -12.32 -5.26 0.81
C VAL A 407 -11.16 -6.18 0.40
N GLN A 408 -9.94 -5.66 0.38
CA GLN A 408 -8.73 -6.35 -0.03
C GLN A 408 -7.90 -6.89 1.14
N TYR A 409 -8.39 -6.76 2.34
CA TYR A 409 -7.81 -7.26 3.59
C TYR A 409 -8.92 -7.48 4.62
N VAL A 410 -8.57 -8.09 5.74
CA VAL A 410 -9.40 -8.20 6.95
C VAL A 410 -8.70 -7.41 8.05
N ASP A 411 -9.40 -6.49 8.73
CA ASP A 411 -8.85 -5.56 9.71
C ASP A 411 -8.53 -6.19 11.09
N VAL A 412 -7.98 -7.38 11.07
CA VAL A 412 -7.51 -8.08 12.29
C VAL A 412 -5.98 -8.11 12.34
N PRO A 413 -5.36 -8.00 13.53
CA PRO A 413 -3.89 -7.96 13.65
C PRO A 413 -3.18 -9.16 13.02
N GLN A 414 -3.85 -10.31 12.99
CA GLN A 414 -3.30 -11.56 12.44
C GLN A 414 -3.27 -11.59 10.92
N PHE A 415 -3.93 -10.65 10.23
CA PHE A 415 -4.05 -10.69 8.78
C PHE A 415 -2.73 -10.49 8.06
N GLU A 416 -1.77 -9.76 8.64
CA GLU A 416 -0.42 -9.63 8.10
C GLU A 416 0.20 -11.01 7.80
N SER A 417 0.24 -11.90 8.80
CA SER A 417 0.80 -13.23 8.64
C SER A 417 -0.15 -14.20 7.94
N LEU A 418 -1.45 -14.11 8.21
CA LEU A 418 -2.45 -15.00 7.62
C LEU A 418 -2.60 -14.76 6.12
N GLY A 419 -2.72 -13.51 5.70
CA GLY A 419 -2.83 -13.15 4.29
C GLY A 419 -1.55 -13.48 3.51
N LEU A 420 -0.37 -13.32 4.11
CA LEU A 420 0.88 -13.78 3.51
C LEU A 420 0.89 -15.32 3.34
N THR A 421 0.50 -16.06 4.39
CA THR A 421 0.45 -17.53 4.35
C THR A 421 -0.50 -18.03 3.26
N VAL A 422 -1.70 -17.46 3.17
CA VAL A 422 -2.66 -17.83 2.11
C VAL A 422 -2.15 -17.39 0.74
N GLY A 423 -1.59 -16.19 0.64
CA GLY A 423 -1.00 -15.67 -0.59
C GLY A 423 0.09 -16.57 -1.17
N GLN A 424 0.93 -17.19 -0.31
CA GLN A 424 1.94 -18.17 -0.72
C GLN A 424 1.31 -19.41 -1.37
N GLN A 425 0.25 -19.95 -0.78
CA GLN A 425 -0.48 -21.08 -1.33
C GLN A 425 -1.17 -20.73 -2.67
N ILE A 426 -1.75 -19.52 -2.75
CA ILE A 426 -2.35 -19.05 -4.00
C ILE A 426 -1.30 -18.86 -5.11
N ALA A 427 -0.12 -18.33 -4.79
CA ALA A 427 0.99 -18.24 -5.74
C ALA A 427 1.45 -19.63 -6.22
N GLY A 428 1.48 -20.63 -5.33
CA GLY A 428 1.71 -22.05 -5.68
C GLY A 428 0.65 -22.59 -6.64
N ALA A 429 -0.63 -22.28 -6.38
CA ALA A 429 -1.72 -22.68 -7.28
C ALA A 429 -1.61 -21.98 -8.66
N ILE A 430 -1.24 -20.69 -8.71
CA ILE A 430 -0.99 -19.96 -9.96
C ILE A 430 0.19 -20.57 -10.71
N ALA A 431 1.29 -20.89 -10.04
CA ALA A 431 2.46 -21.54 -10.61
C ALA A 431 2.19 -23.00 -11.06
N GLY A 432 1.12 -23.63 -10.55
CA GLY A 432 0.75 -25.01 -10.84
C GLY A 432 1.51 -26.06 -10.03
N THR A 433 2.16 -25.65 -8.94
CA THR A 433 2.85 -26.54 -8.00
C THR A 433 1.90 -27.22 -7.03
N GLU A 434 0.70 -26.67 -6.86
CA GLU A 434 -0.39 -27.25 -6.06
C GLU A 434 -1.77 -26.96 -6.69
N SER A 435 -2.79 -27.64 -6.22
CA SER A 435 -4.17 -27.37 -6.63
C SER A 435 -4.80 -26.25 -5.78
N VAL A 436 -5.80 -25.54 -6.32
CA VAL A 436 -6.59 -24.57 -5.58
C VAL A 436 -7.20 -25.18 -4.32
N SER A 437 -7.68 -26.42 -4.39
CA SER A 437 -8.24 -27.12 -3.21
C SER A 437 -7.20 -27.30 -2.10
N GLN A 438 -5.96 -27.67 -2.43
CA GLN A 438 -4.88 -27.79 -1.45
C GLN A 438 -4.54 -26.42 -0.83
N ALA A 439 -4.37 -25.39 -1.69
CA ALA A 439 -4.12 -24.03 -1.25
C ALA A 439 -5.17 -23.51 -0.27
N LEU A 440 -6.46 -23.70 -0.60
CA LEU A 440 -7.56 -23.26 0.27
C LEU A 440 -7.69 -24.09 1.55
N GLN A 441 -7.40 -25.38 1.53
CA GLN A 441 -7.35 -26.20 2.74
C GLN A 441 -6.22 -25.78 3.69
N ALA A 442 -5.05 -25.46 3.15
CA ALA A 442 -3.92 -24.92 3.91
C ALA A 442 -4.30 -23.56 4.53
N GLY A 443 -4.91 -22.66 3.74
CA GLY A 443 -5.41 -21.38 4.21
C GLY A 443 -6.48 -21.51 5.30
N GLN A 444 -7.46 -22.40 5.10
CA GLN A 444 -8.49 -22.70 6.08
C GLN A 444 -7.88 -23.20 7.40
N SER A 445 -6.89 -24.09 7.32
CA SER A 445 -6.18 -24.62 8.48
C SER A 445 -5.41 -23.54 9.21
N ALA A 446 -4.72 -22.65 8.49
CA ALA A 446 -4.00 -21.53 9.07
C ALA A 446 -4.95 -20.55 9.78
N ALA A 447 -6.08 -20.20 9.16
CA ALA A 447 -7.09 -19.32 9.75
C ALA A 447 -7.75 -19.94 10.98
N SER A 448 -7.92 -21.27 11.01
CA SER A 448 -8.53 -22.01 12.12
C SER A 448 -7.65 -22.10 13.37
N GLN A 449 -6.40 -21.66 13.30
CA GLN A 449 -5.52 -21.62 14.48
C GLN A 449 -5.86 -20.45 15.42
N TYR A 450 -6.60 -19.45 14.94
CA TYR A 450 -6.98 -18.28 15.73
C TYR A 450 -8.38 -18.46 16.32
N THR A 451 -8.51 -18.14 17.60
CA THR A 451 -9.81 -18.12 18.30
C THR A 451 -10.60 -16.86 17.91
N PRO A 452 -11.95 -16.89 18.02
CA PRO A 452 -12.78 -15.69 17.82
C PRO A 452 -12.32 -14.48 18.67
N ALA A 453 -11.92 -14.70 19.92
CA ALA A 453 -11.41 -13.64 20.80
C ALA A 453 -10.12 -12.99 20.27
N GLN A 454 -9.19 -13.78 19.73
CA GLN A 454 -7.98 -13.25 19.11
C GLN A 454 -8.28 -12.41 17.86
N LEU A 455 -9.21 -12.88 17.01
CA LEU A 455 -9.60 -12.21 15.78
C LEU A 455 -10.40 -10.93 16.04
N SER A 456 -11.33 -10.94 17.01
CA SER A 456 -12.13 -9.75 17.36
C SER A 456 -11.35 -8.65 18.08
N GLY A 457 -10.10 -8.90 18.43
CA GLY A 457 -9.24 -7.93 19.10
C GLY A 457 -9.49 -7.81 20.60
N GLY A 458 -10.06 -8.88 21.21
CA GLY A 458 -10.22 -9.12 22.65
C GLY A 458 -11.09 -8.10 23.37
#